data_431dc917d67defe4af4f7f5cae607c52
#
_entry.id   431dc917d67defe4af4f7f5cae607c52
#
_cell.length_a   1.000
_cell.length_b   1.000
_cell.length_c   1.000
_cell.angle_alpha   90.00
_cell.angle_beta   90.00
_cell.angle_gamma   90.00
#
_symmetry.space_group_name_H-M   'P 1'
#
loop_
_entity.id
_entity.type
_entity.pdbx_description
1 polymer ?
#
loop_
_entity_poly.entity_id
_entity_poly.type
_entity_poly.pdbx_seq_one_letter_code
_entity_poly.pdbx_strand_id
1 'polypeptide(L)'
;MGVKSTNFACWFAFKGMMFSVPLVFFNAHAAFSGLTFVEDYFYALYEVILTTWAIGGYLLFEYDMNSFFKSSANGGAYLANHYKHCKDTLVEPVYKRLALWCLYAWYSGAVFFYLSFYAYEGPSHAVDESGKLDGLWTSGFASFSILIAVHHMTIFMSTKALTWWLFGSYVFSVLCFMPITAMLNEF
;
A
#
# COMPACT_ATOMS: atom_id res chain seq x y z
N MET A 1 23.21 -1.52 1.58
CA MET A 1 22.21 -2.38 0.90
C MET A 1 21.24 -3.06 1.86
N GLY A 2 21.66 -3.55 3.02
CA GLY A 2 20.80 -4.30 3.94
C GLY A 2 19.53 -3.59 4.42
N VAL A 3 19.59 -2.31 4.73
CA VAL A 3 18.41 -1.55 5.22
C VAL A 3 17.34 -1.43 4.15
N LYS A 4 17.72 -1.14 2.89
CA LYS A 4 16.77 -1.10 1.77
C LYS A 4 16.10 -2.43 1.52
N SER A 5 16.88 -3.52 1.54
CA SER A 5 16.36 -4.88 1.35
C SER A 5 15.40 -5.27 2.46
N THR A 6 15.70 -4.90 3.70
CA THR A 6 14.80 -5.15 4.85
C THR A 6 13.51 -4.36 4.72
N ASN A 7 13.60 -3.07 4.37
CA ASN A 7 12.42 -2.25 4.16
C ASN A 7 11.56 -2.79 3.00
N PHE A 8 12.18 -3.22 1.92
CA PHE A 8 11.48 -3.86 0.81
C PHE A 8 10.71 -5.12 1.25
N ALA A 9 11.34 -6.00 2.01
CA ALA A 9 10.70 -7.20 2.53
C ALA A 9 9.51 -6.85 3.45
N CYS A 10 9.67 -5.84 4.32
CA CYS A 10 8.59 -5.35 5.18
C CYS A 10 7.43 -4.77 4.35
N TRP A 11 7.74 -4.02 3.29
CA TRP A 11 6.74 -3.47 2.38
C TRP A 11 5.97 -4.54 1.62
N PHE A 12 6.67 -5.56 1.16
CA PHE A 12 6.05 -6.67 0.44
C PHE A 12 5.09 -7.44 1.36
N ALA A 13 5.52 -7.71 2.60
CA ALA A 13 4.66 -8.35 3.60
C ALA A 13 3.46 -7.46 3.96
N PHE A 14 3.67 -6.16 4.15
CA PHE A 14 2.62 -5.19 4.42
C PHE A 14 1.55 -5.17 3.32
N LYS A 15 1.99 -5.08 2.06
CA LYS A 15 1.13 -5.08 0.89
C LYS A 15 0.22 -6.31 0.85
N GLY A 16 0.81 -7.51 0.99
CA GLY A 16 0.06 -8.76 0.95
C GLY A 16 -0.94 -8.90 2.10
N MET A 17 -0.52 -8.55 3.32
CA MET A 17 -1.41 -8.62 4.49
C MET A 17 -2.53 -7.58 4.42
N MET A 18 -2.23 -6.36 4.02
CA MET A 18 -3.20 -5.29 3.91
C MET A 18 -4.32 -5.61 2.92
N PHE A 19 -4.00 -6.40 1.89
CA PHE A 19 -4.99 -6.90 0.94
C PHE A 19 -5.78 -8.11 1.48
N SER A 20 -5.10 -9.03 2.16
CA SER A 20 -5.72 -10.26 2.66
C SER A 20 -6.68 -10.04 3.83
N VAL A 21 -6.39 -9.07 4.69
CA VAL A 21 -7.17 -8.82 5.92
C VAL A 21 -8.64 -8.49 5.64
N PRO A 22 -8.99 -7.56 4.73
CA PRO A 22 -10.38 -7.28 4.38
C PRO A 22 -11.14 -8.49 3.85
N LEU A 23 -10.45 -9.34 3.09
CA LEU A 23 -11.07 -10.56 2.57
C LEU A 23 -11.42 -11.56 3.68
N VAL A 24 -10.57 -11.66 4.70
CA VAL A 24 -10.84 -12.50 5.87
C VAL A 24 -12.07 -11.97 6.63
N PHE A 25 -12.13 -10.67 6.87
CA PHE A 25 -13.28 -10.06 7.54
C PHE A 25 -14.56 -10.19 6.73
N PHE A 26 -14.49 -9.96 5.42
CA PHE A 26 -15.64 -10.15 4.53
C PHE A 26 -16.14 -11.59 4.56
N ASN A 27 -15.27 -12.57 4.42
CA ASN A 27 -15.65 -13.99 4.48
C ASN A 27 -16.28 -14.36 5.82
N ALA A 28 -15.79 -13.80 6.94
CA ALA A 28 -16.39 -14.02 8.25
C ALA A 28 -17.81 -13.42 8.33
N HIS A 29 -18.06 -12.24 7.78
CA HIS A 29 -19.38 -11.62 7.72
C HIS A 29 -20.33 -12.34 6.75
N ALA A 30 -19.79 -12.81 5.62
CA ALA A 30 -20.54 -13.60 4.64
C ALA A 30 -20.76 -15.07 5.03
N ALA A 31 -20.48 -15.44 6.30
CA ALA A 31 -20.59 -16.79 6.81
C ALA A 31 -19.88 -17.84 5.94
N PHE A 32 -18.74 -17.47 5.34
CA PHE A 32 -17.94 -18.33 4.44
C PHE A 32 -18.74 -18.83 3.21
N SER A 33 -19.65 -18.02 2.71
CA SER A 33 -20.54 -18.37 1.58
C SER A 33 -19.81 -18.57 0.24
N GLY A 34 -18.51 -18.27 0.16
CA GLY A 34 -17.75 -18.32 -1.09
C GLY A 34 -17.98 -17.13 -2.03
N LEU A 35 -18.68 -16.09 -1.56
CA LEU A 35 -18.84 -14.86 -2.32
C LEU A 35 -17.49 -14.13 -2.43
N THR A 36 -17.22 -13.59 -3.61
CA THR A 36 -16.04 -12.75 -3.83
C THR A 36 -16.38 -11.29 -3.52
N PHE A 37 -15.55 -10.67 -2.68
CA PHE A 37 -15.72 -9.26 -2.30
C PHE A 37 -15.17 -8.30 -3.35
N VAL A 38 -14.15 -8.73 -4.07
CA VAL A 38 -13.46 -7.98 -5.12
C VAL A 38 -13.35 -8.87 -6.33
N GLU A 39 -13.53 -8.34 -7.51
CA GLU A 39 -13.36 -9.09 -8.76
C GLU A 39 -11.93 -9.59 -8.96
N ASP A 40 -11.78 -10.74 -9.59
CA ASP A 40 -10.49 -11.40 -9.82
C ASP A 40 -9.49 -10.54 -10.59
N TYR A 41 -9.98 -9.68 -11.49
CA TYR A 41 -9.14 -8.75 -12.25
C TYR A 41 -8.41 -7.75 -11.35
N PHE A 42 -9.06 -7.27 -10.28
CA PHE A 42 -8.44 -6.35 -9.34
C PHE A 42 -7.30 -7.00 -8.55
N TYR A 43 -7.37 -8.31 -8.31
CA TYR A 43 -6.26 -9.05 -7.68
C TYR A 43 -5.00 -8.98 -8.54
N ALA A 44 -5.12 -9.34 -9.82
CA ALA A 44 -3.98 -9.33 -10.73
C ALA A 44 -3.42 -7.91 -10.94
N LEU A 45 -4.30 -6.92 -11.09
CA LEU A 45 -3.92 -5.53 -11.31
C LEU A 45 -3.27 -4.90 -10.09
N TYR A 46 -3.73 -5.23 -8.88
CA TYR A 46 -3.15 -4.76 -7.63
C TYR A 46 -1.70 -5.19 -7.50
N GLU A 47 -1.42 -6.47 -7.73
CA GLU A 47 -0.09 -7.02 -7.59
C GLU A 47 0.90 -6.46 -8.61
N VAL A 48 0.50 -6.34 -9.88
CA VAL A 48 1.42 -6.03 -10.98
C VAL A 48 1.47 -4.52 -11.28
N ILE A 49 0.35 -3.88 -11.47
CA ILE A 49 0.29 -2.50 -11.98
C ILE A 49 0.19 -1.48 -10.86
N LEU A 50 -0.75 -1.68 -9.92
CA LEU A 50 -1.12 -0.63 -8.99
C LEU A 50 -0.13 -0.44 -7.84
N THR A 51 0.60 -1.47 -7.43
CA THR A 51 1.50 -1.39 -6.27
C THR A 51 2.97 -1.58 -6.62
N THR A 52 3.29 -2.38 -7.62
CA THR A 52 4.68 -2.71 -7.98
C THR A 52 5.45 -1.48 -8.48
N TRP A 53 4.82 -0.59 -9.23
CA TRP A 53 5.46 0.64 -9.72
C TRP A 53 5.90 1.57 -8.60
N ALA A 54 5.07 1.74 -7.57
CA ALA A 54 5.41 2.58 -6.42
C ALA A 54 6.60 2.00 -5.64
N ILE A 55 6.57 0.68 -5.40
CA ILE A 55 7.66 -0.03 -4.70
C ILE A 55 8.93 -0.08 -5.57
N GLY A 56 8.78 -0.31 -6.86
CA GLY A 56 9.88 -0.29 -7.83
C GLY A 56 10.54 1.08 -7.90
N GLY A 57 9.74 2.13 -7.95
CA GLY A 57 10.20 3.53 -7.88
C GLY A 57 10.99 3.81 -6.61
N TYR A 58 10.49 3.36 -5.47
CA TYR A 58 11.20 3.45 -4.19
C TYR A 58 12.57 2.75 -4.24
N LEU A 59 12.63 1.53 -4.73
CA LEU A 59 13.89 0.77 -4.80
C LEU A 59 14.93 1.39 -5.73
N LEU A 60 14.48 1.89 -6.88
CA LEU A 60 15.37 2.40 -7.92
C LEU A 60 15.81 3.83 -7.68
N PHE A 61 14.91 4.68 -7.22
CA PHE A 61 15.11 6.12 -7.21
C PHE A 61 15.32 6.72 -5.81
N GLU A 62 15.10 5.97 -4.74
CA GLU A 62 15.41 6.46 -3.42
C GLU A 62 16.92 6.43 -3.14
N TYR A 63 17.46 7.56 -2.72
CA TYR A 63 18.85 7.70 -2.32
C TYR A 63 18.97 7.74 -0.80
N ASP A 64 19.76 6.83 -0.24
CA ASP A 64 20.06 6.83 1.20
C ASP A 64 20.96 8.00 1.61
N MET A 65 21.66 8.61 0.64
CA MET A 65 22.59 9.71 0.87
C MET A 65 22.47 10.78 -0.21
N ASN A 66 22.35 12.04 0.25
CA ASN A 66 22.39 13.17 -0.64
C ASN A 66 23.79 13.28 -1.30
N SER A 67 23.85 13.43 -2.62
CA SER A 67 25.06 13.57 -3.39
C SER A 67 25.94 14.77 -2.93
N PHE A 68 25.32 15.75 -2.30
CA PHE A 68 25.99 16.90 -1.70
C PHE A 68 27.00 16.48 -0.63
N PHE A 69 26.67 15.50 0.20
CA PHE A 69 27.58 15.01 1.27
C PHE A 69 28.72 14.14 0.73
N LYS A 70 28.59 13.59 -0.47
CA LYS A 70 29.70 12.86 -1.12
C LYS A 70 30.81 13.79 -1.60
N SER A 71 30.49 15.03 -1.91
CA SER A 71 31.40 16.01 -2.48
C SER A 71 32.04 16.96 -1.44
N SER A 72 31.58 16.92 -0.19
CA SER A 72 32.10 17.81 0.88
C SER A 72 33.43 17.25 1.45
N ALA A 73 34.32 18.14 1.87
CA ALA A 73 35.58 17.79 2.54
C ALA A 73 35.39 16.92 3.81
N ASN A 74 34.24 17.03 4.46
CA ASN A 74 33.84 16.19 5.62
C ASN A 74 33.04 14.95 5.22
N GLY A 75 32.88 14.68 3.93
CA GLY A 75 32.07 13.57 3.43
C GLY A 75 32.54 12.20 3.91
N GLY A 76 33.84 12.02 4.11
CA GLY A 76 34.42 10.77 4.62
C GLY A 76 33.99 10.45 6.06
N ALA A 77 34.01 11.43 6.94
CA ALA A 77 33.58 11.27 8.33
C ALA A 77 32.06 11.03 8.42
N TYR A 78 31.28 11.73 7.62
CA TYR A 78 29.83 11.52 7.51
C TYR A 78 29.51 10.12 6.96
N LEU A 79 30.25 9.67 5.94
CA LEU A 79 30.09 8.33 5.37
C LEU A 79 30.36 7.23 6.40
N ALA A 80 31.45 7.38 7.18
CA ALA A 80 31.82 6.43 8.24
C ALA A 80 30.74 6.38 9.34
N ASN A 81 30.23 7.53 9.74
CA ASN A 81 29.18 7.62 10.76
C ASN A 81 27.85 7.05 10.26
N HIS A 82 27.50 7.34 9.00
CA HIS A 82 26.29 6.76 8.36
C HIS A 82 26.41 5.25 8.22
N TYR A 83 27.59 4.74 7.83
CA TYR A 83 27.83 3.30 7.75
C TYR A 83 27.72 2.61 9.12
N LYS A 84 28.27 3.23 10.17
CA LYS A 84 28.13 2.75 11.54
C LYS A 84 26.66 2.71 11.95
N HIS A 85 25.92 3.79 11.73
CA HIS A 85 24.49 3.85 12.04
C HIS A 85 23.68 2.80 11.27
N CYS A 86 23.96 2.58 9.98
CA CYS A 86 23.34 1.52 9.21
C CYS A 86 23.68 0.13 9.76
N LYS A 87 24.90 -0.08 10.24
CA LYS A 87 25.32 -1.34 10.86
C LYS A 87 24.59 -1.58 12.18
N ASP A 88 24.49 -0.56 13.01
CA ASP A 88 23.78 -0.63 14.31
C ASP A 88 22.27 -0.87 14.10
N THR A 89 21.68 -0.26 13.07
CA THR A 89 20.27 -0.48 12.71
C THR A 89 20.01 -1.88 12.13
N LEU A 90 21.02 -2.49 11.51
CA LEU A 90 20.94 -3.88 11.02
C LEU A 90 20.97 -4.90 12.18
N VAL A 91 21.48 -4.50 13.36
CA VAL A 91 21.49 -5.34 14.57
C VAL A 91 20.12 -5.38 15.22
N GLU A 92 19.23 -4.42 14.96
CA GLU A 92 17.83 -4.57 15.35
C GLU A 92 17.23 -5.82 14.69
N PRO A 93 16.63 -6.69 15.48
CA PRO A 93 16.11 -7.94 14.97
C PRO A 93 15.03 -7.67 13.90
N VAL A 94 15.33 -8.05 12.68
CA VAL A 94 14.48 -7.85 11.48
C VAL A 94 13.05 -8.35 11.75
N TYR A 95 12.90 -9.42 12.55
CA TYR A 95 11.61 -9.99 12.90
C TYR A 95 10.72 -9.04 13.71
N LYS A 96 11.30 -8.20 14.61
CA LYS A 96 10.51 -7.22 15.36
C LYS A 96 9.94 -6.14 14.44
N ARG A 97 10.76 -5.65 13.51
CA ARG A 97 10.33 -4.67 12.51
C ARG A 97 9.25 -5.27 11.61
N LEU A 98 9.48 -6.47 11.12
CA LEU A 98 8.49 -7.19 10.30
C LEU A 98 7.17 -7.39 11.06
N ALA A 99 7.22 -7.83 12.32
CA ALA A 99 6.02 -8.01 13.14
C ALA A 99 5.23 -6.70 13.33
N LEU A 100 5.92 -5.57 13.57
CA LEU A 100 5.28 -4.27 13.67
C LEU A 100 4.60 -3.85 12.35
N TRP A 101 5.25 -4.09 11.22
CA TRP A 101 4.67 -3.83 9.90
C TRP A 101 3.44 -4.72 9.63
N CYS A 102 3.49 -5.98 10.01
CA CYS A 102 2.36 -6.89 9.91
C CYS A 102 1.19 -6.46 10.79
N LEU A 103 1.45 -6.06 12.05
CA LEU A 103 0.42 -5.53 12.95
C LEU A 103 -0.19 -4.24 12.41
N TYR A 104 0.62 -3.36 11.86
CA TYR A 104 0.13 -2.13 11.23
C TYR A 104 -0.73 -2.43 9.99
N ALA A 105 -0.33 -3.38 9.15
CA ALA A 105 -1.11 -3.83 8.01
C ALA A 105 -2.45 -4.43 8.43
N TRP A 106 -2.43 -5.26 9.47
CA TRP A 106 -3.64 -5.87 10.01
C TRP A 106 -4.61 -4.83 10.58
N TYR A 107 -4.09 -3.89 11.38
CA TYR A 107 -4.88 -2.80 11.93
C TYR A 107 -5.49 -1.90 10.84
N SER A 108 -4.66 -1.43 9.90
CA SER A 108 -5.13 -0.58 8.81
C SER A 108 -6.12 -1.31 7.90
N GLY A 109 -5.88 -2.58 7.59
CA GLY A 109 -6.79 -3.42 6.82
C GLY A 109 -8.16 -3.60 7.49
N ALA A 110 -8.17 -3.82 8.81
CA ALA A 110 -9.41 -3.90 9.57
C ALA A 110 -10.17 -2.57 9.57
N VAL A 111 -9.46 -1.47 9.83
CA VAL A 111 -10.08 -0.13 9.90
C VAL A 111 -10.75 0.24 8.58
N PHE A 112 -10.06 0.11 7.46
CA PHE A 112 -10.66 0.52 6.20
C PHE A 112 -11.74 -0.44 5.72
N PHE A 113 -11.65 -1.75 6.05
CA PHE A 113 -12.73 -2.69 5.77
C PHE A 113 -14.01 -2.27 6.49
N TYR A 114 -13.94 -2.10 7.81
CA TYR A 114 -15.13 -1.70 8.58
C TYR A 114 -15.63 -0.32 8.21
N LEU A 115 -14.74 0.62 7.89
CA LEU A 115 -15.14 1.95 7.45
C LEU A 115 -15.96 1.90 6.15
N SER A 116 -15.49 1.16 5.15
CA SER A 116 -16.22 1.00 3.88
C SER A 116 -17.48 0.16 4.05
N PHE A 117 -17.40 -0.93 4.83
CA PHE A 117 -18.52 -1.80 5.08
C PHE A 117 -19.69 -1.05 5.74
N TYR A 118 -19.44 -0.34 6.85
CA TYR A 118 -20.48 0.44 7.50
C TYR A 118 -20.90 1.70 6.72
N ALA A 119 -20.04 2.24 5.88
CA ALA A 119 -20.40 3.34 5.02
C ALA A 119 -21.48 2.95 4.01
N TYR A 120 -21.50 1.70 3.54
CA TYR A 120 -22.43 1.22 2.51
C TYR A 120 -23.56 0.33 3.05
N GLU A 121 -23.47 -0.20 4.27
CA GLU A 121 -24.53 -1.01 4.90
C GLU A 121 -25.52 -0.20 5.75
N GLY A 122 -25.30 1.10 5.95
CA GLY A 122 -26.16 1.91 6.81
C GLY A 122 -27.59 2.05 6.26
N PRO A 123 -28.63 2.04 7.11
CA PRO A 123 -30.04 2.18 6.69
C PRO A 123 -30.37 3.54 6.06
N SER A 124 -29.43 4.46 6.07
CA SER A 124 -29.54 5.79 5.46
C SER A 124 -28.98 5.84 4.03
N HIS A 125 -28.40 4.75 3.54
CA HIS A 125 -27.93 4.71 2.17
C HIS A 125 -29.11 4.60 1.25
N ALA A 126 -29.34 5.74 0.68
CA ALA A 126 -30.38 6.02 -0.24
C ALA A 126 -30.45 4.92 -1.31
N VAL A 127 -31.58 4.29 -1.32
CA VAL A 127 -32.16 3.83 -2.54
C VAL A 127 -31.98 4.99 -3.51
N ASP A 128 -31.12 4.81 -4.55
CA ASP A 128 -31.05 5.73 -5.66
C ASP A 128 -32.48 6.06 -6.11
N GLU A 129 -32.73 7.18 -6.79
CA GLU A 129 -34.04 7.55 -7.30
C GLU A 129 -34.69 6.40 -8.09
N SER A 130 -33.89 5.45 -8.60
CA SER A 130 -34.31 4.21 -9.25
C SER A 130 -34.76 3.09 -8.31
N GLY A 131 -34.64 3.23 -7.00
CA GLY A 131 -34.97 2.21 -6.02
C GLY A 131 -33.93 1.08 -5.86
N LYS A 132 -32.74 1.21 -6.43
CA LYS A 132 -31.67 0.23 -6.33
C LYS A 132 -30.78 0.53 -5.13
N LEU A 133 -30.48 -0.50 -4.35
CA LEU A 133 -29.47 -0.45 -3.30
C LEU A 133 -28.07 -0.53 -3.91
N ASP A 134 -27.13 0.18 -3.33
CA ASP A 134 -25.71 0.00 -3.65
C ASP A 134 -25.31 -1.46 -3.43
N GLY A 135 -24.79 -2.07 -4.49
CA GLY A 135 -24.48 -3.48 -4.47
C GLY A 135 -23.15 -3.78 -3.76
N LEU A 136 -22.92 -5.06 -3.47
CA LEU A 136 -21.67 -5.58 -2.93
C LEU A 136 -20.43 -5.10 -3.70
N TRP A 137 -20.53 -4.97 -5.00
CA TRP A 137 -19.46 -4.51 -5.90
C TRP A 137 -19.05 -3.06 -5.63
N THR A 138 -20.00 -2.18 -5.34
CA THR A 138 -19.71 -0.78 -4.99
C THR A 138 -18.93 -0.68 -3.69
N SER A 139 -19.33 -1.47 -2.68
CA SER A 139 -18.60 -1.56 -1.41
C SER A 139 -17.20 -2.17 -1.58
N GLY A 140 -17.07 -3.23 -2.38
CA GLY A 140 -15.79 -3.84 -2.71
C GLY A 140 -14.85 -2.88 -3.44
N PHE A 141 -15.38 -2.15 -4.42
CA PHE A 141 -14.64 -1.15 -5.17
C PHE A 141 -14.17 0.03 -4.28
N ALA A 142 -15.04 0.52 -3.41
CA ALA A 142 -14.69 1.58 -2.46
C ALA A 142 -13.58 1.13 -1.50
N SER A 143 -13.71 -0.08 -0.94
CA SER A 143 -12.68 -0.68 -0.09
C SER A 143 -11.35 -0.79 -0.81
N PHE A 144 -11.36 -1.22 -2.06
CA PHE A 144 -10.18 -1.37 -2.89
C PHE A 144 -9.52 -0.02 -3.22
N SER A 145 -10.30 1.01 -3.49
CA SER A 145 -9.82 2.36 -3.72
C SER A 145 -9.11 2.95 -2.50
N ILE A 146 -9.70 2.76 -1.31
CA ILE A 146 -9.09 3.18 -0.04
C ILE A 146 -7.80 2.41 0.22
N LEU A 147 -7.78 1.11 -0.05
CA LEU A 147 -6.59 0.27 0.09
C LEU A 147 -5.41 0.80 -0.75
N ILE A 148 -5.65 1.13 -2.01
CA ILE A 148 -4.62 1.70 -2.90
C ILE A 148 -4.13 3.04 -2.35
N ALA A 149 -5.04 3.92 -1.94
CA ALA A 149 -4.69 5.23 -1.40
C ALA A 149 -3.82 5.09 -0.13
N VAL A 150 -4.22 4.25 0.82
CA VAL A 150 -3.45 4.01 2.06
C VAL A 150 -2.08 3.41 1.75
N HIS A 151 -2.01 2.47 0.79
CA HIS A 151 -0.74 1.88 0.38
C HIS A 151 0.23 2.94 -0.16
N HIS A 152 -0.22 3.79 -1.09
CA HIS A 152 0.60 4.86 -1.66
C HIS A 152 1.01 5.90 -0.63
N MET A 153 0.10 6.31 0.24
CA MET A 153 0.40 7.25 1.33
C MET A 153 1.44 6.69 2.29
N THR A 154 1.34 5.40 2.63
CA THR A 154 2.30 4.76 3.53
C THR A 154 3.70 4.69 2.90
N ILE A 155 3.81 4.35 1.61
CA ILE A 155 5.10 4.39 0.89
C ILE A 155 5.63 5.84 0.86
N PHE A 156 4.79 6.79 0.48
CA PHE A 156 5.18 8.20 0.40
C PHE A 156 5.73 8.72 1.73
N MET A 157 5.08 8.42 2.84
CA MET A 157 5.54 8.83 4.18
C MET A 157 6.83 8.13 4.62
N SER A 158 7.13 6.97 4.07
CA SER A 158 8.36 6.23 4.40
C SER A 158 9.55 6.62 3.53
N THR A 159 9.34 7.39 2.46
CA THR A 159 10.42 7.88 1.61
C THR A 159 11.19 9.01 2.27
N LYS A 160 12.52 8.90 2.29
CA LYS A 160 13.41 9.90 2.89
C LYS A 160 13.79 11.01 1.90
N ALA A 161 13.87 10.67 0.62
CA ALA A 161 14.26 11.59 -0.44
C ALA A 161 13.27 11.50 -1.60
N LEU A 162 12.39 12.48 -1.70
CA LEU A 162 11.44 12.57 -2.79
C LEU A 162 12.16 13.01 -4.07
N THR A 163 12.42 12.06 -4.95
CA THR A 163 12.95 12.32 -6.28
C THR A 163 11.79 12.49 -7.27
N TRP A 164 11.96 13.33 -8.28
CA TRP A 164 10.96 13.58 -9.32
C TRP A 164 10.47 12.29 -10.00
N TRP A 165 11.37 11.35 -10.22
CA TRP A 165 11.05 10.02 -10.75
C TRP A 165 10.19 9.17 -9.81
N LEU A 166 10.46 9.26 -8.53
CA LEU A 166 9.68 8.56 -7.50
C LEU A 166 8.25 9.12 -7.43
N PHE A 167 8.13 10.45 -7.44
CA PHE A 167 6.82 11.11 -7.51
C PHE A 167 6.07 10.70 -8.79
N GLY A 168 6.76 10.69 -9.93
CA GLY A 168 6.20 10.26 -11.21
C GLY A 168 5.68 8.81 -11.17
N SER A 169 6.37 7.89 -10.47
CA SER A 169 5.93 6.51 -10.32
C SER A 169 4.64 6.38 -9.51
N TYR A 170 4.45 7.22 -8.49
CA TYR A 170 3.21 7.27 -7.71
C TYR A 170 2.04 7.80 -8.53
N VAL A 171 2.26 8.94 -9.21
CA VAL A 171 1.24 9.53 -10.08
C VAL A 171 0.83 8.55 -11.17
N PHE A 172 1.80 7.86 -11.79
CA PHE A 172 1.52 6.85 -12.81
C PHE A 172 0.64 5.71 -12.27
N SER A 173 0.94 5.20 -11.08
CA SER A 173 0.14 4.13 -10.45
C SER A 173 -1.31 4.58 -10.20
N VAL A 174 -1.50 5.81 -9.70
CA VAL A 174 -2.85 6.36 -9.48
C VAL A 174 -3.57 6.63 -10.80
N LEU A 175 -2.87 7.14 -11.82
CA LEU A 175 -3.45 7.37 -13.14
C LEU A 175 -3.85 6.07 -13.84
N CYS A 176 -3.13 4.98 -13.65
CA CYS A 176 -3.50 3.68 -14.19
C CYS A 176 -4.79 3.12 -13.55
N PHE A 177 -5.09 3.50 -12.32
CA PHE A 177 -6.31 3.05 -11.65
C PHE A 177 -7.57 3.59 -12.31
N MET A 178 -7.59 4.85 -12.71
CA MET A 178 -8.76 5.50 -13.31
C MET A 178 -9.28 4.80 -14.61
N PRO A 179 -8.45 4.57 -15.65
CA PRO A 179 -8.94 3.90 -16.84
C PRO A 179 -9.34 2.44 -16.61
N ILE A 180 -8.68 1.75 -15.69
CA ILE A 180 -9.01 0.37 -15.32
C ILE A 180 -10.42 0.33 -14.72
N THR A 181 -10.73 1.24 -13.82
CA THR A 181 -12.08 1.32 -13.23
C THR A 181 -13.14 1.73 -14.23
N ALA A 182 -12.83 2.65 -15.16
CA ALA A 182 -13.75 3.03 -16.22
C ALA A 182 -14.05 1.84 -17.15
N MET A 183 -13.02 1.08 -17.56
CA MET A 183 -13.19 -0.10 -18.40
C MET A 183 -14.04 -1.19 -17.74
N LEU A 184 -13.88 -1.38 -16.41
CA LEU A 184 -14.63 -2.41 -15.68
C LEU A 184 -16.08 -1.98 -15.38
N ASN A 185 -16.36 -0.69 -15.36
CA ASN A 185 -17.72 -0.18 -15.13
C ASN A 185 -18.62 -0.22 -16.39
N GLU A 186 -18.04 -0.49 -17.56
CA GLU A 186 -18.78 -0.68 -18.81
C GLU A 186 -19.20 -2.14 -19.07
N PHE A 187 -18.75 -3.08 -18.26
CA PHE A 187 -19.12 -4.49 -18.30
C PHE A 187 -20.01 -4.86 -17.11
#